data_2605c5aca401a68dbd76e81fbda290c0
#
_entry.id   2605c5aca401a68dbd76e81fbda290c0
#
_cell.length_a   1.000
_cell.length_b   1.000
_cell.length_c   1.000
_cell.angle_alpha   90.00
_cell.angle_beta   90.00
_cell.angle_gamma   90.00
#
_symmetry.space_group_name_H-M   'P 1'
#
loop_
_entity.id
_entity.type
_entity.pdbx_description
1 polymer ?
#
loop_
_entity_poly.entity_id
_entity_poly.type
_entity_poly.pdbx_seq_one_letter_code
_entity_poly.pdbx_strand_id
1 'polypeptide(L)'
;MTIYQVLPRLYGNRHTTGIQGGTIRQNGCGKMLDFSLKALRALRGQGYTHIWYTGLLEHATQTVYPDIAPDNPDIVKGKAGSPYAVKDYYDIDPDLARRVADRRAEFCELLARSHKAGLKVIMDFVPNHVARHYVSDAAPQGVRPLGADDDTALHFSPDNNFYYCPDETLRIGSYTESPARASGNDVFHAHPTPDDWYETCKLNYGGMSPQSSTWQKMTDILLYWAEQGVDGFRCDMAEMVPVSFWHHAIAAVLSRHPHVRFIAEVYNPQLYRDYIRHGGFHYLYDKAGFYDTLRAVVAGGLSTQSIPSVWQSTDDIRPHMLYFLENHDEQRLASPFFASAPQAGRPAMAVAALMGTGPLMVYSGQEIGERGMTAEGYSGQDGRTSIFDYWAYPFCRKLAGREALTPEEEALREWYTSLLQLRRKLRGTPFYDLMYANPALTRQYAFLRGEGRETRLIVANFHGEEVRLTVRLPRHAVSFLHLPCAPGPYTIAVPAHDYAVLTLEPSPPFGHSPLRRSRRGVRDTVDTLIP
;
A
#
# COMPACT_ATOMS: atom_id res chain seq x y z
N MET A 1 2.17 10.75 -7.32
CA MET A 1 2.36 10.23 -5.96
C MET A 1 3.18 8.97 -6.04
N THR A 2 4.18 8.81 -5.17
CA THR A 2 4.95 7.58 -4.97
C THR A 2 5.02 7.35 -3.47
N ILE A 3 4.46 6.24 -3.01
CA ILE A 3 4.23 5.93 -1.59
C ILE A 3 5.24 4.89 -1.15
N TYR A 4 5.88 5.11 -0.01
CA TYR A 4 6.63 4.11 0.72
C TYR A 4 5.75 3.63 1.88
N GLN A 5 5.26 2.39 1.82
CA GLN A 5 4.52 1.77 2.90
C GLN A 5 5.49 1.12 3.89
N VAL A 6 5.30 1.33 5.17
CA VAL A 6 6.14 0.75 6.21
C VAL A 6 5.33 0.45 7.47
N LEU A 7 5.60 -0.70 8.09
CA LEU A 7 5.04 -1.06 9.39
C LEU A 7 6.04 -0.60 10.49
N PRO A 8 5.72 0.48 11.24
CA PRO A 8 6.64 1.04 12.24
C PRO A 8 7.07 0.03 13.31
N ARG A 9 6.18 -0.89 13.70
CA ARG A 9 6.48 -1.96 14.66
C ARG A 9 7.72 -2.77 14.28
N LEU A 10 7.95 -2.97 12.99
CA LEU A 10 9.09 -3.75 12.48
C LEU A 10 10.29 -2.89 12.16
N TYR A 11 10.07 -1.68 11.61
CA TYR A 11 11.14 -0.82 11.12
C TYR A 11 12.07 -0.37 12.24
N GLY A 12 13.37 -0.60 12.05
CA GLY A 12 14.38 -0.18 13.02
C GLY A 12 14.43 -0.98 14.32
N ASN A 13 13.68 -2.08 14.44
CA ASN A 13 13.78 -2.99 15.56
C ASN A 13 15.24 -3.43 15.76
N ARG A 14 15.75 -3.32 16.98
CA ARG A 14 17.18 -3.55 17.32
C ARG A 14 17.48 -4.99 17.73
N HIS A 15 16.47 -5.77 18.03
CA HIS A 15 16.65 -7.18 18.38
C HIS A 15 17.09 -7.99 17.16
N THR A 16 17.77 -9.09 17.42
CA THR A 16 18.25 -10.03 16.39
C THR A 16 17.64 -11.42 16.56
N THR A 17 16.87 -11.62 17.62
CA THR A 17 16.18 -12.88 17.92
C THR A 17 14.76 -12.86 17.36
N GLY A 18 14.38 -13.93 16.67
CA GLY A 18 13.00 -14.20 16.22
C GLY A 18 12.51 -15.46 16.92
N ILE A 19 11.77 -15.29 18.03
CA ILE A 19 11.11 -16.40 18.74
C ILE A 19 9.68 -16.46 18.26
N GLN A 20 9.28 -17.61 17.76
CA GLN A 20 7.89 -17.83 17.32
C GLN A 20 6.91 -17.57 18.48
N GLY A 21 5.92 -16.68 18.28
CA GLY A 21 5.02 -16.24 19.32
C GLY A 21 5.69 -15.48 20.48
N GLY A 22 6.89 -14.91 20.24
CA GLY A 22 7.65 -14.18 21.25
C GLY A 22 7.01 -12.85 21.63
N THR A 23 7.24 -12.43 22.87
CA THR A 23 6.80 -11.14 23.40
C THR A 23 7.62 -9.97 22.87
N ILE A 24 7.14 -8.74 23.09
CA ILE A 24 7.90 -7.52 22.77
C ILE A 24 9.28 -7.47 23.45
N ARG A 25 9.42 -8.06 24.65
CA ARG A 25 10.72 -8.14 25.34
C ARG A 25 11.70 -9.10 24.69
N GLN A 26 11.21 -10.17 24.08
CA GLN A 26 12.01 -11.19 23.42
C GLN A 26 12.40 -10.76 21.99
N ASN A 27 11.44 -10.30 21.20
CA ASN A 27 11.62 -10.04 19.78
C ASN A 27 11.85 -8.55 19.46
N GLY A 28 11.57 -7.67 20.42
CA GLY A 28 11.67 -6.23 20.23
C GLY A 28 10.55 -5.63 19.39
N CYS A 29 10.62 -4.32 19.23
CA CYS A 29 9.68 -3.53 18.45
C CYS A 29 10.37 -2.28 17.91
N GLY A 30 10.11 -1.91 16.67
CA GLY A 30 10.50 -0.62 16.11
C GLY A 30 9.77 0.54 16.79
N LYS A 31 10.34 1.73 16.69
CA LYS A 31 9.82 2.93 17.35
C LYS A 31 9.68 4.08 16.37
N MET A 32 8.73 4.98 16.63
CA MET A 32 8.58 6.22 15.85
C MET A 32 9.88 7.03 15.76
N LEU A 33 10.74 6.95 16.78
CA LEU A 33 12.05 7.59 16.79
C LEU A 33 13.10 6.93 15.87
N ASP A 34 12.88 5.71 15.41
CA ASP A 34 13.78 5.05 14.46
C ASP A 34 13.72 5.69 13.07
N PHE A 35 12.63 6.38 12.73
CA PHE A 35 12.51 7.19 11.54
C PHE A 35 13.25 8.51 11.68
N SER A 36 14.59 8.44 11.63
CA SER A 36 15.43 9.63 11.72
C SER A 36 15.26 10.55 10.51
N LEU A 37 15.54 11.85 10.67
CA LEU A 37 15.51 12.79 9.56
C LEU A 37 16.44 12.37 8.40
N LYS A 38 17.58 11.72 8.71
CA LYS A 38 18.51 11.17 7.71
C LYS A 38 17.84 10.04 6.91
N ALA A 39 17.18 9.08 7.56
CA ALA A 39 16.48 7.98 6.91
C ALA A 39 15.33 8.50 6.03
N LEU A 40 14.52 9.42 6.54
CA LEU A 40 13.41 10.01 5.80
C LEU A 40 13.89 10.81 4.57
N ARG A 41 14.99 11.56 4.69
CA ARG A 41 15.61 12.25 3.54
C ARG A 41 16.17 11.27 2.51
N ALA A 42 16.70 10.13 2.93
CA ALA A 42 17.15 9.08 2.01
C ALA A 42 15.98 8.54 1.18
N LEU A 43 14.83 8.23 1.81
CA LEU A 43 13.62 7.84 1.10
C LEU A 43 13.15 8.92 0.11
N ARG A 44 13.18 10.18 0.54
CA ARG A 44 12.84 11.30 -0.36
C ARG A 44 13.78 11.38 -1.56
N GLY A 45 15.08 11.17 -1.35
CA GLY A 45 16.11 11.13 -2.40
C GLY A 45 15.92 9.98 -3.39
N GLN A 46 15.44 8.84 -2.95
CA GLN A 46 15.09 7.68 -3.79
C GLN A 46 13.89 7.95 -4.71
N GLY A 47 13.08 8.97 -4.43
CA GLY A 47 11.95 9.35 -5.27
C GLY A 47 10.57 9.22 -4.63
N TYR A 48 10.50 8.78 -3.37
CA TYR A 48 9.24 8.75 -2.64
C TYR A 48 8.76 10.16 -2.31
N THR A 49 7.44 10.34 -2.33
CA THR A 49 6.77 11.62 -2.03
C THR A 49 5.90 11.54 -0.80
N HIS A 50 5.49 10.32 -0.45
CA HIS A 50 4.63 10.03 0.68
C HIS A 50 5.21 8.82 1.44
N ILE A 51 4.96 8.78 2.73
CA ILE A 51 5.20 7.63 3.58
C ILE A 51 3.88 7.23 4.22
N TRP A 52 3.51 5.96 4.10
CA TRP A 52 2.37 5.40 4.81
C TRP A 52 2.89 4.58 5.98
N TYR A 53 2.66 5.08 7.18
CA TYR A 53 2.92 4.38 8.42
C TYR A 53 1.73 3.49 8.75
N THR A 54 1.85 2.20 8.49
CA THR A 54 0.81 1.20 8.75
C THR A 54 0.73 0.89 10.25
N GLY A 55 -0.50 0.93 10.83
CA GLY A 55 -0.73 0.52 12.20
C GLY A 55 -0.23 1.54 13.25
N LEU A 56 -0.53 2.82 13.06
CA LEU A 56 -0.20 3.87 14.04
C LEU A 56 -1.20 3.97 15.19
N LEU A 57 -2.48 3.65 14.96
CA LEU A 57 -3.53 3.77 15.95
C LEU A 57 -3.38 2.72 17.04
N GLU A 58 -3.79 3.04 18.27
CA GLU A 58 -3.88 2.07 19.35
C GLU A 58 -4.82 0.93 18.95
N HIS A 59 -4.34 -0.30 19.04
CA HIS A 59 -5.07 -1.51 18.68
C HIS A 59 -4.92 -2.58 19.79
N ALA A 60 -5.77 -3.60 19.74
CA ALA A 60 -5.74 -4.68 20.71
C ALA A 60 -4.40 -5.43 20.66
N THR A 61 -3.78 -5.65 21.82
CA THR A 61 -2.47 -6.30 21.98
C THR A 61 -2.42 -7.17 23.23
N GLN A 62 -1.59 -8.23 23.23
CA GLN A 62 -1.32 -9.00 24.45
C GLN A 62 -0.28 -8.35 25.36
N THR A 63 0.34 -7.25 24.94
CA THR A 63 1.27 -6.49 25.79
C THR A 63 0.49 -5.57 26.72
N VAL A 64 0.79 -5.66 28.02
CA VAL A 64 0.13 -4.86 29.05
C VAL A 64 0.94 -3.61 29.34
N TYR A 65 0.27 -2.47 29.35
CA TYR A 65 0.83 -1.16 29.67
C TYR A 65 0.12 -0.55 30.88
N PRO A 66 0.82 0.24 31.72
CA PRO A 66 0.20 1.06 32.75
C PRO A 66 -0.81 2.03 32.09
N ASP A 67 -1.92 2.27 32.74
CA ASP A 67 -2.95 3.24 32.35
C ASP A 67 -3.65 2.95 30.99
N ILE A 68 -3.44 1.75 30.43
CA ILE A 68 -4.17 1.25 29.26
C ILE A 68 -4.88 -0.05 29.66
N ALA A 69 -6.17 -0.14 29.39
CA ALA A 69 -6.97 -1.32 29.71
C ALA A 69 -6.39 -2.57 29.00
N PRO A 70 -6.07 -3.67 29.71
CA PRO A 70 -5.48 -4.85 29.11
C PRO A 70 -6.50 -5.62 28.27
N ASP A 71 -6.05 -6.17 27.14
CA ASP A 71 -6.89 -7.00 26.29
C ASP A 71 -6.83 -8.48 26.69
N ASN A 72 -7.95 -9.19 26.51
CA ASN A 72 -7.96 -10.63 26.71
C ASN A 72 -7.20 -11.33 25.58
N PRO A 73 -6.19 -12.16 25.86
CA PRO A 73 -5.38 -12.82 24.84
C PRO A 73 -6.15 -13.65 23.83
N ASP A 74 -7.32 -14.18 24.21
CA ASP A 74 -8.12 -15.06 23.36
C ASP A 74 -8.84 -14.32 22.21
N ILE A 75 -8.91 -12.97 22.31
CA ILE A 75 -9.46 -12.10 21.25
C ILE A 75 -8.39 -11.19 20.61
N VAL A 76 -7.13 -11.62 20.64
CA VAL A 76 -6.02 -10.90 20.00
C VAL A 76 -5.25 -11.85 19.09
N LYS A 77 -5.18 -11.56 17.79
CA LYS A 77 -4.40 -12.35 16.82
C LYS A 77 -2.90 -12.07 16.99
N GLY A 78 -2.11 -13.12 17.23
CA GLY A 78 -0.69 -13.01 17.53
C GLY A 78 -0.41 -12.34 18.88
N LYS A 79 0.87 -11.99 19.16
CA LYS A 79 1.26 -11.33 20.41
C LYS A 79 1.13 -9.81 20.34
N ALA A 80 1.40 -9.26 19.17
CA ALA A 80 1.34 -7.81 18.96
C ALA A 80 -0.07 -7.31 18.60
N GLY A 81 -0.95 -8.20 18.16
CA GLY A 81 -2.29 -7.87 17.70
C GLY A 81 -2.35 -7.34 16.28
N SER A 82 -3.54 -7.37 15.71
CA SER A 82 -3.82 -6.79 14.41
C SER A 82 -3.82 -5.26 14.47
N PRO A 83 -3.06 -4.57 13.61
CA PRO A 83 -3.13 -3.10 13.48
C PRO A 83 -4.53 -2.61 13.09
N TYR A 84 -5.38 -3.51 12.59
CA TYR A 84 -6.73 -3.22 12.14
C TYR A 84 -7.81 -3.53 13.20
N ALA A 85 -7.45 -4.14 14.32
CA ALA A 85 -8.31 -4.23 15.50
C ALA A 85 -8.13 -2.96 16.37
N VAL A 86 -8.58 -1.81 15.86
CA VAL A 86 -8.41 -0.50 16.51
C VAL A 86 -9.16 -0.46 17.83
N LYS A 87 -8.46 -0.14 18.90
CA LYS A 87 -8.98 -0.07 20.27
C LYS A 87 -9.33 1.36 20.68
N ASP A 88 -8.51 2.33 20.30
CA ASP A 88 -8.80 3.75 20.44
C ASP A 88 -8.42 4.51 19.17
N TYR A 89 -9.38 5.20 18.57
CA TYR A 89 -9.14 6.03 17.39
C TYR A 89 -8.44 7.35 17.68
N TYR A 90 -8.36 7.77 18.93
CA TYR A 90 -7.77 9.05 19.32
C TYR A 90 -6.37 8.90 19.93
N ASP A 91 -5.85 7.67 19.93
CA ASP A 91 -4.53 7.39 20.48
C ASP A 91 -3.60 6.64 19.50
N ILE A 92 -2.32 6.66 19.86
CA ILE A 92 -1.23 6.01 19.12
C ILE A 92 -0.84 4.72 19.83
N ASP A 93 -0.54 3.68 19.06
CA ASP A 93 -0.07 2.38 19.53
C ASP A 93 1.11 2.56 20.51
N PRO A 94 0.94 2.14 21.78
CA PRO A 94 1.97 2.29 22.82
C PRO A 94 3.26 1.53 22.50
N ASP A 95 3.19 0.46 21.70
CA ASP A 95 4.35 -0.29 21.23
C ASP A 95 5.33 0.59 20.46
N LEU A 96 4.83 1.60 19.74
CA LEU A 96 5.62 2.45 18.84
C LEU A 96 6.34 3.59 19.54
N ALA A 97 5.98 3.88 20.79
CA ALA A 97 6.60 4.94 21.56
C ALA A 97 7.85 4.44 22.30
N ARG A 98 8.83 5.32 22.46
CA ARG A 98 9.93 5.10 23.37
C ARG A 98 9.48 5.24 24.84
N ARG A 99 8.59 6.22 25.08
CA ARG A 99 7.95 6.46 26.35
C ARG A 99 6.45 6.45 26.13
N VAL A 100 5.77 5.43 26.66
CA VAL A 100 4.34 5.22 26.43
C VAL A 100 3.49 6.45 26.79
N ALA A 101 3.83 7.13 27.90
CA ALA A 101 3.14 8.36 28.30
C ALA A 101 3.28 9.52 27.28
N ASP A 102 4.32 9.50 26.45
CA ASP A 102 4.59 10.57 25.48
C ASP A 102 4.21 10.16 24.04
N ARG A 103 3.54 9.02 23.81
CA ARG A 103 3.28 8.44 22.49
C ARG A 103 2.66 9.41 21.48
N ARG A 104 1.75 10.25 21.93
CA ARG A 104 1.12 11.28 21.07
C ARG A 104 2.10 12.40 20.71
N ALA A 105 2.94 12.83 21.64
CA ALA A 105 3.98 13.81 21.39
C ALA A 105 5.04 13.24 20.42
N GLU A 106 5.46 11.97 20.61
CA GLU A 106 6.39 11.29 19.71
C GLU A 106 5.82 11.14 18.29
N PHE A 107 4.50 10.95 18.15
CA PHE A 107 3.82 10.96 16.85
C PHE A 107 3.86 12.34 16.19
N CYS A 108 3.56 13.41 16.93
CA CYS A 108 3.66 14.78 16.40
C CYS A 108 5.09 15.10 15.93
N GLU A 109 6.10 14.61 16.66
CA GLU A 109 7.49 14.74 16.25
C GLU A 109 7.82 13.91 14.99
N LEU A 110 7.27 12.69 14.86
CA LEU A 110 7.42 11.88 13.66
C LEU A 110 6.83 12.59 12.44
N LEU A 111 5.64 13.15 12.59
CA LEU A 111 4.95 13.91 11.55
C LEU A 111 5.78 15.12 11.11
N ALA A 112 6.26 15.92 12.08
CA ALA A 112 7.11 17.07 11.81
C ALA A 112 8.44 16.68 11.12
N ARG A 113 9.08 15.56 11.54
CA ARG A 113 10.30 15.06 10.89
C ARG A 113 10.04 14.60 9.47
N SER A 114 8.91 13.95 9.21
CA SER A 114 8.51 13.50 7.86
C SER A 114 8.31 14.69 6.93
N HIS A 115 7.57 15.71 7.38
CA HIS A 115 7.37 16.94 6.63
C HIS A 115 8.69 17.70 6.39
N LYS A 116 9.56 17.79 7.39
CA LYS A 116 10.90 18.38 7.26
C LYS A 116 11.79 17.64 6.25
N ALA A 117 11.55 16.35 6.06
CA ALA A 117 12.22 15.56 5.02
C ALA A 117 11.60 15.75 3.62
N GLY A 118 10.46 16.42 3.50
CA GLY A 118 9.71 16.62 2.26
C GLY A 118 8.82 15.43 1.90
N LEU A 119 8.45 14.60 2.88
CA LEU A 119 7.51 13.49 2.75
C LEU A 119 6.16 13.88 3.36
N LYS A 120 5.09 13.57 2.67
CA LYS A 120 3.72 13.63 3.20
C LYS A 120 3.38 12.33 3.91
N VAL A 121 2.56 12.41 4.95
CA VAL A 121 2.22 11.28 5.82
C VAL A 121 0.83 10.76 5.53
N ILE A 122 0.74 9.45 5.34
CA ILE A 122 -0.52 8.69 5.23
C ILE A 122 -0.62 7.78 6.45
N MET A 123 -1.80 7.71 7.05
CA MET A 123 -2.14 6.74 8.09
C MET A 123 -3.37 5.91 7.72
N ASP A 124 -3.56 4.77 8.39
CA ASP A 124 -4.76 3.97 8.22
C ASP A 124 -5.96 4.64 8.91
N PHE A 125 -7.11 4.49 8.28
CA PHE A 125 -8.42 4.69 8.87
C PHE A 125 -9.22 3.41 8.67
N VAL A 126 -9.65 2.80 9.76
CA VAL A 126 -10.37 1.52 9.77
C VAL A 126 -11.85 1.79 10.03
N PRO A 127 -12.69 1.92 8.99
CA PRO A 127 -14.08 2.37 9.17
C PRO A 127 -15.07 1.23 9.37
N ASN A 128 -14.74 0.02 8.95
CA ASN A 128 -15.68 -1.09 8.92
C ASN A 128 -15.89 -1.75 10.29
N HIS A 129 -14.85 -1.75 11.13
CA HIS A 129 -14.82 -2.49 12.39
C HIS A 129 -13.87 -1.86 13.40
N VAL A 130 -13.96 -2.30 14.65
CA VAL A 130 -13.07 -1.94 15.76
C VAL A 130 -12.63 -3.21 16.49
N ALA A 131 -11.67 -3.10 17.40
CA ALA A 131 -11.33 -4.20 18.32
C ALA A 131 -12.58 -4.66 19.09
N ARG A 132 -12.68 -5.96 19.37
CA ARG A 132 -13.77 -6.48 20.18
C ARG A 132 -13.79 -5.87 21.59
N HIS A 133 -12.62 -5.63 22.16
CA HIS A 133 -12.46 -4.84 23.38
C HIS A 133 -12.14 -3.37 23.03
N TYR A 134 -13.10 -2.68 22.39
CA TYR A 134 -12.98 -1.25 22.09
C TYR A 134 -13.10 -0.42 23.36
N VAL A 135 -12.09 0.40 23.64
CA VAL A 135 -12.04 1.32 24.79
C VAL A 135 -11.33 2.60 24.33
N SER A 136 -12.06 3.71 24.27
CA SER A 136 -11.52 5.01 23.86
C SER A 136 -11.24 5.86 25.10
N ASP A 137 -10.10 5.64 25.75
CA ASP A 137 -9.70 6.33 26.98
C ASP A 137 -8.90 7.62 26.72
N ALA A 138 -8.38 7.80 25.49
CA ALA A 138 -7.70 9.02 25.06
C ALA A 138 -8.59 9.97 24.24
N ALA A 139 -9.88 9.70 24.13
CA ALA A 139 -10.79 10.58 23.41
C ALA A 139 -10.79 12.01 24.00
N PRO A 140 -10.90 13.05 23.16
CA PRO A 140 -11.05 14.43 23.63
C PRO A 140 -12.25 14.60 24.58
N GLN A 141 -12.13 15.54 25.52
CA GLN A 141 -13.21 15.81 26.48
C GLN A 141 -14.54 16.08 25.77
N GLY A 142 -15.60 15.37 26.17
CA GLY A 142 -16.94 15.50 25.61
C GLY A 142 -17.23 14.60 24.42
N VAL A 143 -16.23 13.89 23.89
CA VAL A 143 -16.44 12.87 22.84
C VAL A 143 -17.08 11.63 23.47
N ARG A 144 -18.19 11.19 22.90
CA ARG A 144 -18.87 9.95 23.30
C ARG A 144 -18.28 8.77 22.52
N PRO A 145 -17.72 7.75 23.18
CA PRO A 145 -17.16 6.58 22.48
C PRO A 145 -18.21 5.83 21.65
N LEU A 146 -17.76 5.04 20.69
CA LEU A 146 -18.61 4.11 19.94
C LEU A 146 -19.26 3.11 20.94
N GLY A 147 -20.54 2.85 20.74
CA GLY A 147 -21.32 1.93 21.57
C GLY A 147 -21.82 2.49 22.92
N ALA A 148 -21.39 3.69 23.31
CA ALA A 148 -21.72 4.25 24.62
C ALA A 148 -23.22 4.53 24.83
N ASP A 149 -23.94 4.74 23.74
CA ASP A 149 -25.38 5.08 23.74
C ASP A 149 -26.24 4.02 23.04
N ASP A 150 -25.67 2.85 22.73
CA ASP A 150 -26.33 1.79 21.98
C ASP A 150 -27.41 1.09 22.81
N ASP A 151 -28.55 0.82 22.20
CA ASP A 151 -29.56 -0.10 22.74
C ASP A 151 -29.16 -1.55 22.40
N THR A 152 -28.57 -2.23 23.35
CA THR A 152 -28.08 -3.60 23.21
C THR A 152 -29.16 -4.67 23.16
N ALA A 153 -30.43 -4.31 23.43
CA ALA A 153 -31.58 -5.21 23.34
C ALA A 153 -32.07 -5.39 21.89
N LEU A 154 -31.56 -4.55 20.95
CA LEU A 154 -31.94 -4.59 19.53
C LEU A 154 -30.81 -5.14 18.69
N HIS A 155 -31.14 -6.10 17.81
CA HIS A 155 -30.18 -6.58 16.81
C HIS A 155 -29.70 -5.44 15.90
N PHE A 156 -30.60 -4.60 15.45
CA PHE A 156 -30.33 -3.43 14.64
C PHE A 156 -31.13 -2.23 15.13
N SER A 157 -30.45 -1.10 15.23
CA SER A 157 -31.05 0.23 15.32
C SER A 157 -30.22 1.19 14.48
N PRO A 158 -30.83 2.12 13.73
CA PRO A 158 -30.07 3.12 12.97
C PRO A 158 -29.22 4.04 13.84
N ASP A 159 -29.49 4.11 15.15
CA ASP A 159 -28.78 4.94 16.12
C ASP A 159 -27.64 4.19 16.84
N ASN A 160 -27.63 2.85 16.79
CA ASN A 160 -26.57 2.04 17.35
C ASN A 160 -25.28 2.11 16.51
N ASN A 161 -24.14 2.09 17.21
CA ASN A 161 -22.84 2.01 16.55
C ASN A 161 -22.45 0.57 16.16
N PHE A 162 -23.05 -0.44 16.81
CA PHE A 162 -22.79 -1.85 16.57
C PHE A 162 -24.07 -2.62 16.23
N TYR A 163 -23.89 -3.81 15.64
CA TYR A 163 -24.93 -4.83 15.52
C TYR A 163 -24.82 -5.79 16.70
N TYR A 164 -25.91 -6.04 17.39
CA TYR A 164 -25.97 -6.95 18.53
C TYR A 164 -26.69 -8.24 18.20
N CYS A 165 -26.39 -9.30 18.96
CA CYS A 165 -27.14 -10.56 19.01
C CYS A 165 -27.75 -10.67 20.42
N PRO A 166 -28.94 -10.09 20.68
CA PRO A 166 -29.45 -9.83 22.06
C PRO A 166 -29.59 -11.07 22.92
N ASP A 167 -29.96 -12.22 22.32
CA ASP A 167 -30.18 -13.49 23.02
C ASP A 167 -28.96 -14.43 22.96
N GLU A 168 -27.81 -13.94 22.46
CA GLU A 168 -26.63 -14.76 22.28
C GLU A 168 -25.44 -14.24 23.09
N THR A 169 -24.61 -15.19 23.54
CA THR A 169 -23.36 -14.91 24.24
C THR A 169 -22.19 -15.50 23.49
N LEU A 170 -21.27 -14.63 23.05
CA LEU A 170 -19.99 -15.03 22.48
C LEU A 170 -19.10 -15.63 23.57
N ARG A 171 -18.44 -16.75 23.26
CA ARG A 171 -17.41 -17.37 24.10
C ARG A 171 -16.22 -17.78 23.24
N ILE A 172 -15.05 -17.18 23.53
CA ILE A 172 -13.78 -17.50 22.88
C ILE A 172 -12.75 -17.68 23.99
N GLY A 173 -12.33 -18.91 24.25
CA GLY A 173 -11.44 -19.23 25.37
C GLY A 173 -12.02 -18.71 26.71
N SER A 174 -11.30 -17.83 27.37
CA SER A 174 -11.70 -17.20 28.63
C SER A 174 -12.56 -15.94 28.43
N TYR A 175 -12.64 -15.43 27.20
CA TYR A 175 -13.42 -14.23 26.89
C TYR A 175 -14.91 -14.52 26.74
N THR A 176 -15.74 -13.65 27.33
CA THR A 176 -17.20 -13.73 27.22
C THR A 176 -17.75 -12.34 26.91
N GLU A 177 -18.67 -12.25 25.94
CA GLU A 177 -19.38 -11.03 25.57
C GLU A 177 -20.90 -11.30 25.51
N SER A 178 -21.71 -10.55 26.27
CA SER A 178 -23.16 -10.71 26.28
C SER A 178 -23.85 -9.33 26.41
N PRO A 179 -24.75 -8.96 25.47
CA PRO A 179 -25.01 -9.69 24.25
C PRO A 179 -23.79 -9.65 23.31
N ALA A 180 -23.65 -10.66 22.47
CA ALA A 180 -22.60 -10.71 21.46
C ALA A 180 -22.78 -9.60 20.42
N ARG A 181 -21.66 -9.10 19.87
CA ARG A 181 -21.66 -8.20 18.72
C ARG A 181 -21.24 -8.95 17.47
N ALA A 182 -21.77 -8.54 16.30
CA ALA A 182 -21.35 -9.07 15.01
C ALA A 182 -19.86 -8.85 14.79
N SER A 183 -19.16 -9.83 14.15
CA SER A 183 -17.75 -9.70 13.78
C SER A 183 -17.56 -8.83 12.53
N GLY A 184 -16.37 -8.27 12.37
CA GLY A 184 -16.05 -7.30 11.32
C GLY A 184 -16.28 -7.79 9.89
N ASN A 185 -16.24 -9.11 9.66
CA ASN A 185 -16.50 -9.76 8.37
C ASN A 185 -17.95 -10.24 8.19
N ASP A 186 -18.92 -9.52 8.77
CA ASP A 186 -20.36 -9.76 8.61
C ASP A 186 -20.86 -11.09 9.19
N VAL A 187 -20.25 -11.56 10.28
CA VAL A 187 -20.78 -12.69 11.06
C VAL A 187 -21.75 -12.17 12.13
N PHE A 188 -23.06 -12.30 11.85
CA PHE A 188 -24.16 -11.77 12.68
C PHE A 188 -24.71 -12.79 13.68
N HIS A 189 -23.82 -13.56 14.32
CA HIS A 189 -24.14 -14.52 15.39
C HIS A 189 -22.94 -14.67 16.34
N ALA A 190 -23.15 -15.27 17.52
CA ALA A 190 -22.16 -15.38 18.58
C ALA A 190 -21.12 -16.51 18.41
N HIS A 191 -21.03 -17.13 17.23
CA HIS A 191 -20.18 -18.30 17.00
C HIS A 191 -19.25 -18.11 15.80
N PRO A 192 -18.38 -17.06 15.77
CA PRO A 192 -17.38 -16.92 14.72
C PRO A 192 -16.37 -18.09 14.77
N THR A 193 -15.90 -18.49 13.61
CA THR A 193 -14.85 -19.49 13.47
C THR A 193 -13.46 -18.87 13.64
N PRO A 194 -12.38 -19.66 13.78
CA PRO A 194 -11.00 -19.11 13.78
C PRO A 194 -10.61 -18.38 12.49
N ASP A 195 -11.29 -18.65 11.37
CA ASP A 195 -11.05 -17.98 10.08
C ASP A 195 -11.80 -16.65 9.97
N ASP A 196 -12.75 -16.39 10.88
CA ASP A 196 -13.46 -15.12 10.93
C ASP A 196 -12.64 -14.04 11.64
N TRP A 197 -13.11 -12.80 11.55
CA TRP A 197 -12.50 -11.67 12.27
C TRP A 197 -13.05 -11.57 13.70
N TYR A 198 -12.90 -12.66 14.45
CA TYR A 198 -13.46 -12.84 15.79
C TYR A 198 -12.95 -11.79 16.78
N GLU A 199 -11.77 -11.21 16.53
CA GLU A 199 -11.15 -10.17 17.37
C GLU A 199 -11.74 -8.78 17.13
N THR A 200 -12.67 -8.63 16.19
CA THR A 200 -13.26 -7.35 15.81
C THR A 200 -14.77 -7.33 15.92
N CYS A 201 -15.34 -6.13 16.04
CA CYS A 201 -16.77 -5.87 16.00
C CYS A 201 -17.13 -4.98 14.82
N LYS A 202 -18.18 -5.37 14.07
CA LYS A 202 -18.71 -4.62 12.93
C LYS A 202 -19.33 -3.30 13.36
N LEU A 203 -18.98 -2.20 12.67
CA LEU A 203 -19.64 -0.91 12.83
C LEU A 203 -20.93 -0.83 12.01
N ASN A 204 -21.95 -0.25 12.62
CA ASN A 204 -23.25 -0.03 12.01
C ASN A 204 -23.36 1.41 11.50
N TYR A 205 -23.43 1.58 10.20
CA TYR A 205 -23.63 2.89 9.57
C TYR A 205 -25.12 3.29 9.46
N GLY A 206 -25.99 2.53 10.06
CA GLY A 206 -27.40 2.88 10.22
C GLY A 206 -28.20 3.07 8.93
N GLY A 207 -29.17 3.96 9.01
CA GLY A 207 -30.10 4.27 7.92
C GLY A 207 -29.57 5.27 6.89
N MET A 208 -28.28 5.24 6.54
CA MET A 208 -27.68 6.10 5.49
C MET A 208 -27.92 7.61 5.72
N SER A 209 -27.91 8.05 6.96
CA SER A 209 -28.17 9.44 7.36
C SER A 209 -26.91 10.09 7.97
N PRO A 210 -26.52 11.31 7.52
CA PRO A 210 -25.45 12.08 8.15
C PRO A 210 -25.66 12.42 9.62
N GLN A 211 -26.88 12.29 10.12
CA GLN A 211 -27.22 12.50 11.51
C GLN A 211 -27.00 11.26 12.40
N SER A 212 -26.73 10.09 11.81
CA SER A 212 -26.46 8.90 12.61
C SER A 212 -25.20 9.07 13.47
N SER A 213 -25.24 8.51 14.68
CA SER A 213 -24.14 8.58 15.64
C SER A 213 -22.82 8.07 15.05
N THR A 214 -22.84 6.97 14.31
CA THR A 214 -21.64 6.39 13.70
C THR A 214 -21.04 7.31 12.64
N TRP A 215 -21.86 7.94 11.78
CA TRP A 215 -21.37 8.85 10.75
C TRP A 215 -20.66 10.06 11.37
N GLN A 216 -21.26 10.65 12.40
CA GLN A 216 -20.66 11.80 13.09
C GLN A 216 -19.34 11.42 13.74
N LYS A 217 -19.33 10.35 14.58
CA LYS A 217 -18.13 9.90 15.28
C LYS A 217 -16.97 9.56 14.33
N MET A 218 -17.26 8.80 13.26
CA MET A 218 -16.24 8.40 12.29
C MET A 218 -15.75 9.58 11.45
N THR A 219 -16.61 10.57 11.16
CA THR A 219 -16.18 11.81 10.49
C THR A 219 -15.30 12.66 11.42
N ASP A 220 -15.65 12.77 12.69
CA ASP A 220 -14.89 13.54 13.68
C ASP A 220 -13.48 12.94 13.91
N ILE A 221 -13.34 11.61 13.87
CA ILE A 221 -12.04 10.94 13.92
C ILE A 221 -11.15 11.36 12.73
N LEU A 222 -11.69 11.37 11.51
CA LEU A 222 -10.95 11.83 10.33
C LEU A 222 -10.54 13.29 10.44
N LEU A 223 -11.44 14.15 10.91
CA LEU A 223 -11.16 15.58 11.13
C LEU A 223 -10.07 15.74 12.20
N TYR A 224 -10.15 15.00 13.31
CA TYR A 224 -9.17 15.05 14.39
C TYR A 224 -7.73 14.80 13.85
N TRP A 225 -7.52 13.73 13.09
CA TRP A 225 -6.19 13.42 12.57
C TRP A 225 -5.75 14.36 11.42
N ALA A 226 -6.68 14.86 10.62
CA ALA A 226 -6.39 15.88 9.63
C ALA A 226 -5.92 17.21 10.29
N GLU A 227 -6.52 17.57 11.43
CA GLU A 227 -6.11 18.74 12.24
C GLU A 227 -4.74 18.54 12.88
N GLN A 228 -4.33 17.30 13.20
CA GLN A 228 -2.97 17.00 13.65
C GLN A 228 -1.93 17.12 12.52
N GLY A 229 -2.35 17.29 11.26
CA GLY A 229 -1.48 17.48 10.10
C GLY A 229 -1.17 16.22 9.28
N VAL A 230 -1.99 15.18 9.40
CA VAL A 230 -1.92 14.01 8.51
C VAL A 230 -2.31 14.43 7.10
N ASP A 231 -1.52 14.03 6.09
CA ASP A 231 -1.74 14.43 4.68
C ASP A 231 -2.65 13.49 3.90
N GLY A 232 -2.94 12.31 4.44
CA GLY A 232 -3.84 11.37 3.78
C GLY A 232 -4.22 10.17 4.63
N PHE A 233 -5.29 9.51 4.21
CA PHE A 233 -5.82 8.31 4.84
C PHE A 233 -5.87 7.16 3.85
N ARG A 234 -5.35 5.99 4.25
CA ARG A 234 -5.69 4.73 3.62
C ARG A 234 -6.87 4.14 4.37
N CYS A 235 -7.99 4.01 3.67
CA CYS A 235 -9.24 3.56 4.24
C CYS A 235 -9.39 2.05 4.06
N ASP A 236 -9.28 1.34 5.17
CA ASP A 236 -9.37 -0.11 5.26
C ASP A 236 -10.76 -0.60 4.87
N MET A 237 -10.82 -1.69 4.09
CA MET A 237 -12.08 -2.35 3.70
C MET A 237 -13.19 -1.35 3.30
N ALA A 238 -12.81 -0.30 2.55
CA ALA A 238 -13.72 0.81 2.23
C ALA A 238 -15.00 0.34 1.52
N GLU A 239 -14.94 -0.75 0.74
CA GLU A 239 -16.10 -1.31 0.04
C GLU A 239 -17.18 -1.91 0.96
N MET A 240 -16.86 -2.18 2.23
CA MET A 240 -17.82 -2.65 3.22
C MET A 240 -18.57 -1.51 3.94
N VAL A 241 -18.30 -0.27 3.57
CA VAL A 241 -18.86 0.95 4.15
C VAL A 241 -19.63 1.72 3.07
N PRO A 242 -20.84 2.25 3.36
CA PRO A 242 -21.68 2.90 2.36
C PRO A 242 -20.99 4.05 1.62
N VAL A 243 -21.11 4.10 0.30
CA VAL A 243 -20.56 5.18 -0.55
C VAL A 243 -21.06 6.55 -0.11
N SER A 244 -22.29 6.65 0.36
CA SER A 244 -22.89 7.89 0.88
C SER A 244 -22.21 8.42 2.13
N PHE A 245 -21.74 7.54 3.03
CA PHE A 245 -20.91 7.92 4.17
C PHE A 245 -19.59 8.54 3.68
N TRP A 246 -18.92 7.89 2.72
CA TRP A 246 -17.67 8.39 2.18
C TRP A 246 -17.83 9.77 1.55
N HIS A 247 -18.89 9.97 0.77
CA HIS A 247 -19.21 11.28 0.22
C HIS A 247 -19.30 12.35 1.31
N HIS A 248 -20.05 12.07 2.37
CA HIS A 248 -20.21 12.98 3.51
C HIS A 248 -18.87 13.26 4.23
N ALA A 249 -18.19 12.20 4.64
CA ALA A 249 -16.98 12.31 5.47
C ALA A 249 -15.82 12.97 4.71
N ILE A 250 -15.59 12.56 3.45
CA ILE A 250 -14.54 13.14 2.60
C ILE A 250 -14.83 14.62 2.33
N ALA A 251 -16.08 14.97 2.00
CA ALA A 251 -16.46 16.38 1.79
C ALA A 251 -16.25 17.22 3.07
N ALA A 252 -16.60 16.69 4.24
CA ALA A 252 -16.39 17.36 5.52
C ALA A 252 -14.89 17.63 5.79
N VAL A 253 -14.03 16.64 5.58
CA VAL A 253 -12.58 16.81 5.75
C VAL A 253 -12.02 17.79 4.73
N LEU A 254 -12.35 17.64 3.44
CA LEU A 254 -11.79 18.47 2.38
C LEU A 254 -12.24 19.93 2.47
N SER A 255 -13.40 20.22 3.09
CA SER A 255 -13.85 21.59 3.34
C SER A 255 -12.92 22.37 4.28
N ARG A 256 -12.24 21.67 5.19
CA ARG A 256 -11.29 22.25 6.16
C ARG A 256 -9.83 21.99 5.78
N HIS A 257 -9.56 20.84 5.20
CA HIS A 257 -8.21 20.34 4.87
C HIS A 257 -8.13 19.90 3.40
N PRO A 258 -8.17 20.81 2.41
CA PRO A 258 -8.27 20.49 0.98
C PRO A 258 -7.04 19.76 0.41
N HIS A 259 -5.95 19.72 1.16
CA HIS A 259 -4.73 19.00 0.78
C HIS A 259 -4.76 17.51 1.11
N VAL A 260 -5.63 17.05 1.99
CA VAL A 260 -5.74 15.66 2.43
C VAL A 260 -6.15 14.77 1.25
N ARG A 261 -5.60 13.57 1.18
CA ARG A 261 -5.90 12.58 0.13
C ARG A 261 -6.44 11.30 0.75
N PHE A 262 -7.43 10.72 0.09
CA PHE A 262 -8.09 9.48 0.49
C PHE A 262 -7.77 8.38 -0.51
N ILE A 263 -7.31 7.23 0.01
CA ILE A 263 -7.00 6.03 -0.74
C ILE A 263 -7.89 4.92 -0.21
N ALA A 264 -8.73 4.34 -1.07
CA ALA A 264 -9.63 3.27 -0.67
C ALA A 264 -9.05 1.88 -1.01
N GLU A 265 -9.24 0.97 -0.08
CA GLU A 265 -9.16 -0.45 -0.36
C GLU A 265 -10.53 -0.92 -0.86
N VAL A 266 -10.59 -1.16 -2.18
CA VAL A 266 -11.77 -1.68 -2.88
C VAL A 266 -11.27 -2.78 -3.81
N TYR A 267 -11.77 -3.99 -3.67
CA TYR A 267 -11.35 -5.14 -4.48
C TYR A 267 -12.31 -5.47 -5.62
N ASN A 268 -13.59 -5.08 -5.50
CA ASN A 268 -14.56 -5.29 -6.56
C ASN A 268 -14.45 -4.22 -7.66
N PRO A 269 -13.97 -4.57 -8.90
CA PRO A 269 -13.81 -3.60 -9.98
C PRO A 269 -15.11 -2.91 -10.43
N GLN A 270 -16.25 -3.53 -10.17
CA GLN A 270 -17.56 -2.94 -10.50
C GLN A 270 -17.88 -1.72 -9.63
N LEU A 271 -17.29 -1.65 -8.42
CA LEU A 271 -17.50 -0.55 -7.48
C LEU A 271 -16.52 0.62 -7.68
N TYR A 272 -15.43 0.45 -8.42
CA TYR A 272 -14.38 1.47 -8.54
C TYR A 272 -14.91 2.85 -8.87
N ARG A 273 -15.80 2.93 -9.87
CA ARG A 273 -16.35 4.22 -10.34
C ARG A 273 -17.24 4.89 -9.31
N ASP A 274 -17.99 4.11 -8.55
CA ASP A 274 -18.86 4.63 -7.49
C ASP A 274 -18.04 5.25 -6.36
N TYR A 275 -17.00 4.56 -5.91
CA TYR A 275 -16.12 5.08 -4.84
C TYR A 275 -15.34 6.32 -5.26
N ILE A 276 -14.92 6.41 -6.54
CA ILE A 276 -14.26 7.61 -7.06
C ILE A 276 -15.25 8.75 -7.27
N ARG A 277 -16.33 8.51 -8.03
CA ARG A 277 -17.23 9.58 -8.52
C ARG A 277 -18.26 10.01 -7.50
N HIS A 278 -18.79 9.08 -6.74
CA HIS A 278 -19.82 9.30 -5.73
C HIS A 278 -19.27 9.29 -4.31
N GLY A 279 -18.32 8.43 -3.99
CA GLY A 279 -17.67 8.40 -2.69
C GLY A 279 -16.69 9.56 -2.47
N GLY A 280 -16.06 10.06 -3.54
CA GLY A 280 -15.11 11.17 -3.46
C GLY A 280 -13.66 10.76 -3.21
N PHE A 281 -13.34 9.47 -3.31
CA PHE A 281 -11.97 9.00 -3.15
C PHE A 281 -11.05 9.51 -4.25
N HIS A 282 -9.84 9.88 -3.86
CA HIS A 282 -8.82 10.32 -4.78
C HIS A 282 -8.16 9.14 -5.50
N TYR A 283 -7.99 8.03 -4.79
CA TYR A 283 -7.28 6.85 -5.32
C TYR A 283 -7.90 5.56 -4.78
N LEU A 284 -7.81 4.50 -5.58
CA LEU A 284 -8.21 3.13 -5.22
C LEU A 284 -7.07 2.15 -5.51
N TYR A 285 -7.00 1.07 -4.77
CA TYR A 285 -6.16 -0.09 -5.11
C TYR A 285 -6.60 -0.71 -6.43
N ASP A 286 -5.65 -1.00 -7.33
CA ASP A 286 -5.89 -1.87 -8.49
C ASP A 286 -5.35 -3.28 -8.20
N LYS A 287 -6.03 -3.97 -7.28
CA LYS A 287 -5.66 -5.33 -6.87
C LYS A 287 -6.20 -6.37 -7.85
N ALA A 288 -7.51 -6.42 -8.04
CA ALA A 288 -8.17 -7.44 -8.85
C ALA A 288 -7.86 -7.32 -10.36
N GLY A 289 -7.51 -6.12 -10.85
CA GLY A 289 -7.10 -5.92 -12.23
C GLY A 289 -5.58 -6.04 -12.40
N PHE A 290 -4.88 -5.00 -11.98
CA PHE A 290 -3.45 -4.84 -12.25
C PHE A 290 -2.55 -5.83 -11.50
N TYR A 291 -2.68 -5.89 -10.18
CA TYR A 291 -1.84 -6.75 -9.35
C TYR A 291 -2.00 -8.22 -9.73
N ASP A 292 -3.23 -8.75 -9.78
CA ASP A 292 -3.49 -10.16 -10.08
C ASP A 292 -3.03 -10.55 -11.49
N THR A 293 -3.22 -9.67 -12.48
CA THR A 293 -2.73 -9.90 -13.84
C THR A 293 -1.20 -9.97 -13.90
N LEU A 294 -0.49 -8.99 -13.27
CA LEU A 294 0.97 -9.02 -13.29
C LEU A 294 1.54 -10.20 -12.52
N ARG A 295 0.93 -10.59 -11.40
CA ARG A 295 1.30 -11.79 -10.67
C ARG A 295 1.20 -13.03 -11.57
N ALA A 296 0.08 -13.18 -12.28
CA ALA A 296 -0.12 -14.31 -13.20
C ALA A 296 0.86 -14.28 -14.40
N VAL A 297 1.21 -13.09 -14.92
CA VAL A 297 2.22 -12.94 -15.99
C VAL A 297 3.61 -13.33 -15.50
N VAL A 298 4.01 -12.89 -14.31
CA VAL A 298 5.31 -13.24 -13.69
C VAL A 298 5.40 -14.75 -13.47
N ALA A 299 4.36 -15.35 -12.89
CA ALA A 299 4.28 -16.79 -12.65
C ALA A 299 4.19 -17.63 -13.94
N GLY A 300 4.04 -17.01 -15.10
CA GLY A 300 3.93 -17.70 -16.40
C GLY A 300 2.54 -18.25 -16.72
N GLY A 301 1.53 -17.97 -15.88
CA GLY A 301 0.14 -18.39 -16.11
C GLY A 301 -0.59 -17.56 -17.16
N LEU A 302 -0.15 -16.32 -17.40
CA LEU A 302 -0.69 -15.43 -18.43
C LEU A 302 0.41 -14.88 -19.34
N SER A 303 0.02 -14.58 -20.57
CA SER A 303 0.84 -13.82 -21.50
C SER A 303 0.81 -12.32 -21.16
N THR A 304 1.86 -11.58 -21.53
CA THR A 304 1.88 -10.12 -21.48
C THR A 304 0.80 -9.46 -22.35
N GLN A 305 0.20 -10.19 -23.28
CA GLN A 305 -0.96 -9.76 -24.07
C GLN A 305 -2.23 -9.57 -23.21
N SER A 306 -2.23 -10.03 -21.95
CA SER A 306 -3.32 -9.78 -21.00
C SER A 306 -3.23 -8.40 -20.33
N ILE A 307 -2.06 -7.75 -20.32
CA ILE A 307 -1.86 -6.45 -19.64
C ILE A 307 -2.72 -5.32 -20.26
N PRO A 308 -2.91 -5.23 -21.59
CA PRO A 308 -3.75 -4.18 -22.18
C PRO A 308 -5.18 -4.16 -21.64
N SER A 309 -5.81 -5.31 -21.39
CA SER A 309 -7.19 -5.36 -20.88
C SER A 309 -7.34 -4.69 -19.51
N VAL A 310 -6.29 -4.73 -18.69
CA VAL A 310 -6.29 -4.14 -17.34
C VAL A 310 -6.45 -2.62 -17.41
N TRP A 311 -5.56 -1.94 -18.13
CA TRP A 311 -5.63 -0.48 -18.20
C TRP A 311 -6.82 0.00 -19.05
N GLN A 312 -7.29 -0.79 -20.04
CA GLN A 312 -8.47 -0.47 -20.83
C GLN A 312 -9.75 -0.52 -19.98
N SER A 313 -9.86 -1.48 -19.07
CA SER A 313 -11.01 -1.58 -18.16
C SER A 313 -11.16 -0.40 -17.21
N THR A 314 -10.07 0.31 -16.94
CA THR A 314 -9.99 1.45 -16.02
C THR A 314 -9.56 2.76 -16.70
N ASP A 315 -9.59 2.86 -18.04
CA ASP A 315 -9.01 3.98 -18.78
C ASP A 315 -9.56 5.35 -18.36
N ASP A 316 -10.87 5.43 -18.13
CA ASP A 316 -11.55 6.65 -17.66
C ASP A 316 -11.23 7.05 -16.22
N ILE A 317 -10.73 6.13 -15.41
CA ILE A 317 -10.35 6.33 -14.00
C ILE A 317 -8.88 6.01 -13.72
N ARG A 318 -8.10 5.65 -14.72
CA ARG A 318 -6.70 5.23 -14.60
C ARG A 318 -5.82 6.17 -13.76
N PRO A 319 -5.96 7.50 -13.80
CA PRO A 319 -5.20 8.39 -12.92
C PRO A 319 -5.50 8.22 -11.43
N HIS A 320 -6.62 7.59 -11.09
CA HIS A 320 -7.05 7.30 -9.72
C HIS A 320 -6.62 5.93 -9.24
N MET A 321 -6.10 5.05 -10.12
CA MET A 321 -5.70 3.70 -9.75
C MET A 321 -4.30 3.67 -9.16
N LEU A 322 -4.19 3.18 -7.91
CA LEU A 322 -2.94 2.97 -7.22
C LEU A 322 -2.38 1.59 -7.59
N TYR A 323 -1.19 1.56 -8.20
CA TYR A 323 -0.49 0.33 -8.56
C TYR A 323 0.51 -0.06 -7.48
N PHE A 324 0.58 -1.35 -7.20
CA PHE A 324 1.52 -1.96 -6.26
C PHE A 324 1.76 -3.43 -6.64
N LEU A 325 2.81 -4.02 -6.11
CA LEU A 325 3.10 -5.45 -6.27
C LEU A 325 3.27 -6.16 -4.92
N GLU A 326 3.39 -5.41 -3.85
CA GLU A 326 3.40 -5.89 -2.46
C GLU A 326 2.66 -4.90 -1.58
N ASN A 327 2.05 -5.40 -0.52
CA ASN A 327 1.62 -4.67 0.65
C ASN A 327 1.69 -5.58 1.88
N HIS A 328 1.10 -5.17 2.98
CA HIS A 328 1.11 -5.94 4.23
C HIS A 328 0.17 -7.16 4.22
N ASP A 329 -0.76 -7.26 3.25
CA ASP A 329 -1.71 -8.37 3.10
C ASP A 329 -1.29 -9.39 2.03
N GLU A 330 -0.50 -8.96 1.04
CA GLU A 330 -0.13 -9.77 -0.10
C GLU A 330 1.26 -10.41 0.08
N GLN A 331 1.48 -11.54 -0.61
CA GLN A 331 2.79 -12.17 -0.61
C GLN A 331 3.86 -11.25 -1.20
N ARG A 332 5.06 -11.32 -0.64
CA ARG A 332 6.23 -10.60 -1.12
C ARG A 332 6.55 -10.97 -2.57
N LEU A 333 6.93 -9.98 -3.36
CA LEU A 333 7.30 -10.16 -4.77
C LEU A 333 8.43 -11.19 -4.96
N ALA A 334 9.42 -11.17 -4.07
CA ALA A 334 10.54 -12.10 -4.10
C ALA A 334 10.25 -13.48 -3.50
N SER A 335 9.04 -13.71 -2.98
CA SER A 335 8.65 -15.01 -2.38
C SER A 335 8.47 -16.10 -3.44
N PRO A 336 8.53 -17.39 -3.04
CA PRO A 336 8.15 -18.50 -3.90
C PRO A 336 6.71 -18.46 -4.41
N PHE A 337 5.85 -17.67 -3.75
CA PHE A 337 4.43 -17.54 -4.07
C PHE A 337 4.15 -16.46 -5.13
N PHE A 338 5.17 -15.68 -5.55
CA PHE A 338 5.04 -14.66 -6.58
C PHE A 338 6.13 -14.83 -7.66
N ALA A 339 7.28 -14.16 -7.53
CA ALA A 339 8.33 -14.18 -8.55
C ALA A 339 9.50 -15.14 -8.23
N SER A 340 9.52 -15.74 -7.05
CA SER A 340 10.57 -16.65 -6.53
C SER A 340 11.95 -16.02 -6.35
N ALA A 341 12.24 -14.90 -7.00
CA ALA A 341 13.50 -14.17 -6.88
C ALA A 341 13.27 -12.66 -7.09
N PRO A 342 14.04 -11.78 -6.41
CA PRO A 342 13.88 -10.33 -6.54
C PRO A 342 14.02 -9.82 -7.99
N GLN A 343 14.93 -10.41 -8.75
CA GLN A 343 15.20 -10.02 -10.14
C GLN A 343 14.02 -10.35 -11.06
N ALA A 344 13.36 -11.50 -10.85
CA ALA A 344 12.23 -11.93 -11.68
C ALA A 344 11.00 -11.00 -11.53
N GLY A 345 10.92 -10.23 -10.45
CA GLY A 345 9.89 -9.22 -10.24
C GLY A 345 10.14 -7.87 -10.92
N ARG A 346 11.37 -7.59 -11.36
CA ARG A 346 11.74 -6.28 -11.96
C ARG A 346 10.86 -5.86 -13.15
N PRO A 347 10.57 -6.71 -14.16
CA PRO A 347 9.76 -6.28 -15.29
C PRO A 347 8.34 -5.88 -14.86
N ALA A 348 7.73 -6.61 -13.92
CA ALA A 348 6.43 -6.24 -13.37
C ALA A 348 6.48 -4.88 -12.66
N MET A 349 7.52 -4.63 -11.86
CA MET A 349 7.71 -3.36 -11.18
C MET A 349 7.96 -2.21 -12.18
N ALA A 350 8.70 -2.46 -13.26
CA ALA A 350 8.90 -1.47 -14.32
C ALA A 350 7.57 -1.12 -15.02
N VAL A 351 6.72 -2.12 -15.30
CA VAL A 351 5.37 -1.88 -15.84
C VAL A 351 4.54 -1.07 -14.84
N ALA A 352 4.50 -1.44 -13.56
CA ALA A 352 3.77 -0.71 -12.53
C ALA A 352 4.21 0.76 -12.43
N ALA A 353 5.52 0.98 -12.45
CA ALA A 353 6.08 2.31 -12.30
C ALA A 353 5.91 3.20 -13.53
N LEU A 354 6.03 2.65 -14.73
CA LEU A 354 6.19 3.44 -15.95
C LEU A 354 4.93 3.47 -16.83
N MET A 355 4.05 2.46 -16.76
CA MET A 355 2.78 2.44 -17.48
C MET A 355 1.75 3.36 -16.80
N GLY A 356 1.67 3.31 -15.48
CA GLY A 356 0.65 3.99 -14.72
C GLY A 356 0.79 5.51 -14.68
N THR A 357 -0.35 6.21 -14.64
CA THR A 357 -0.44 7.66 -14.43
C THR A 357 -0.88 8.03 -13.01
N GLY A 358 -1.52 7.09 -12.30
CA GLY A 358 -1.93 7.19 -10.91
C GLY A 358 -0.79 7.03 -9.90
N PRO A 359 -1.08 6.85 -8.62
CA PRO A 359 -0.09 6.57 -7.59
C PRO A 359 0.63 5.22 -7.80
N LEU A 360 1.83 5.13 -7.22
CA LEU A 360 2.58 3.88 -7.10
C LEU A 360 2.95 3.68 -5.64
N MET A 361 2.85 2.46 -5.15
CA MET A 361 3.27 2.08 -3.81
C MET A 361 4.37 1.01 -3.86
N VAL A 362 5.33 1.13 -2.94
CA VAL A 362 6.38 0.15 -2.67
C VAL A 362 6.32 -0.17 -1.17
N TYR A 363 6.25 -1.44 -0.82
CA TYR A 363 6.26 -1.90 0.56
C TYR A 363 7.70 -2.08 1.05
N SER A 364 7.98 -1.64 2.27
CA SER A 364 9.34 -1.67 2.86
C SER A 364 9.93 -3.07 2.85
N GLY A 365 11.14 -3.20 2.31
CA GLY A 365 11.81 -4.47 2.06
C GLY A 365 11.74 -4.95 0.60
N GLN A 366 10.74 -4.53 -0.16
CA GLN A 366 10.61 -4.87 -1.58
C GLN A 366 11.85 -4.42 -2.36
N GLU A 367 12.35 -3.23 -2.05
CA GLU A 367 13.51 -2.61 -2.71
C GLU A 367 14.85 -3.28 -2.40
N ILE A 368 14.87 -4.22 -1.46
CA ILE A 368 16.05 -5.05 -1.14
C ILE A 368 15.75 -6.55 -1.22
N GLY A 369 14.57 -6.94 -1.72
CA GLY A 369 14.24 -8.32 -2.04
C GLY A 369 13.78 -9.17 -0.86
N GLU A 370 13.09 -8.58 0.13
CA GLU A 370 12.47 -9.36 1.22
C GLU A 370 11.51 -10.41 0.69
N ARG A 371 11.58 -11.61 1.25
CA ARG A 371 10.84 -12.78 0.76
C ARG A 371 9.63 -13.17 1.60
N GLY A 372 9.50 -12.69 2.84
CA GLY A 372 8.43 -13.08 3.76
C GLY A 372 8.42 -14.58 4.07
N MET A 373 9.60 -15.20 4.15
CA MET A 373 9.75 -16.64 4.36
C MET A 373 10.30 -16.99 5.75
N THR A 374 10.14 -16.08 6.68
CA THR A 374 10.51 -16.30 8.08
C THR A 374 9.31 -16.91 8.83
N ALA A 375 9.56 -17.85 9.72
CA ALA A 375 8.52 -18.52 10.49
C ALA A 375 8.15 -17.69 11.72
N GLU A 376 7.18 -16.79 11.56
CA GLU A 376 6.58 -16.02 12.65
C GLU A 376 5.51 -16.84 13.41
N GLY A 377 5.03 -16.25 14.51
CA GLY A 377 4.12 -16.96 15.41
C GLY A 377 2.75 -17.25 14.83
N TYR A 378 2.10 -16.24 14.25
CA TYR A 378 0.72 -16.34 13.78
C TYR A 378 0.63 -16.73 12.30
N SER A 379 1.38 -16.05 11.43
CA SER A 379 1.25 -16.20 9.97
C SER A 379 2.03 -17.39 9.39
N GLY A 380 3.10 -17.84 10.05
CA GLY A 380 3.95 -18.90 9.52
C GLY A 380 4.74 -18.48 8.27
N GLN A 381 5.08 -19.47 7.41
CA GLN A 381 5.88 -19.25 6.19
C GLN A 381 4.99 -19.25 4.94
N ASP A 382 4.23 -18.19 4.75
CA ASP A 382 3.28 -18.08 3.65
C ASP A 382 3.67 -17.05 2.57
N GLY A 383 4.89 -16.50 2.65
CA GLY A 383 5.39 -15.47 1.75
C GLY A 383 4.96 -14.05 2.14
N ARG A 384 4.38 -13.88 3.32
CA ARG A 384 4.01 -12.59 3.91
C ARG A 384 4.93 -12.22 5.04
N THR A 385 5.01 -10.93 5.33
CA THR A 385 5.60 -10.42 6.57
C THR A 385 4.47 -10.24 7.58
N SER A 386 4.51 -10.94 8.71
CA SER A 386 3.43 -10.89 9.72
C SER A 386 3.19 -9.47 10.22
N ILE A 387 1.92 -9.10 10.30
CA ILE A 387 1.45 -7.87 10.95
C ILE A 387 0.94 -8.11 12.38
N PHE A 388 0.94 -9.37 12.85
CA PHE A 388 0.35 -9.80 14.12
C PHE A 388 1.37 -10.07 15.20
N ASP A 389 2.67 -10.11 14.83
CA ASP A 389 3.74 -10.56 15.70
C ASP A 389 4.81 -9.50 15.95
N TYR A 390 5.46 -9.57 17.10
CA TYR A 390 6.76 -8.95 17.31
C TYR A 390 7.83 -9.80 16.65
N TRP A 391 8.60 -9.22 15.73
CA TRP A 391 9.63 -9.97 15.02
C TRP A 391 10.83 -9.12 14.66
N ALA A 392 12.02 -9.72 14.72
CA ALA A 392 13.28 -9.05 14.46
C ALA A 392 13.81 -9.34 13.04
N TYR A 393 13.13 -8.84 12.02
CA TYR A 393 13.55 -9.02 10.63
C TYR A 393 14.89 -8.35 10.31
N PRO A 394 15.85 -9.07 9.67
CA PRO A 394 17.09 -8.47 9.20
C PRO A 394 16.88 -7.27 8.29
N PHE A 395 15.95 -7.36 7.34
CA PHE A 395 15.68 -6.28 6.39
C PHE A 395 15.30 -4.97 7.08
N CYS A 396 14.56 -5.01 8.17
CA CYS A 396 14.14 -3.83 8.92
C CYS A 396 15.33 -3.09 9.57
N ARG A 397 16.35 -3.84 10.05
CA ARG A 397 17.58 -3.26 10.58
C ARG A 397 18.44 -2.66 9.46
N LYS A 398 18.52 -3.34 8.31
CA LYS A 398 19.25 -2.87 7.12
C LYS A 398 18.65 -1.57 6.58
N LEU A 399 17.34 -1.49 6.44
CA LEU A 399 16.63 -0.28 5.97
C LEU A 399 16.80 0.90 6.93
N ALA A 400 16.85 0.63 8.24
CA ALA A 400 17.13 1.64 9.24
C ALA A 400 18.63 2.03 9.35
N GLY A 401 19.49 1.45 8.50
CA GLY A 401 20.94 1.71 8.49
C GLY A 401 21.69 1.16 9.70
N ARG A 402 21.18 0.10 10.32
CA ARG A 402 21.79 -0.58 11.47
C ARG A 402 22.66 -1.77 11.08
N GLU A 403 22.38 -2.33 9.91
CA GLU A 403 23.16 -3.39 9.26
C GLU A 403 23.45 -2.99 7.81
N ALA A 404 24.57 -3.46 7.27
CA ALA A 404 24.92 -3.24 5.88
C ALA A 404 24.04 -4.07 4.94
N LEU A 405 23.74 -3.53 3.78
CA LEU A 405 23.16 -4.29 2.67
C LEU A 405 24.24 -5.18 2.05
N THR A 406 23.84 -6.33 1.51
CA THR A 406 24.71 -7.08 0.61
C THR A 406 24.85 -6.32 -0.73
N PRO A 407 25.88 -6.64 -1.53
CA PRO A 407 26.02 -6.03 -2.87
C PRO A 407 24.77 -6.20 -3.75
N GLU A 408 24.10 -7.35 -3.66
CA GLU A 408 22.89 -7.65 -4.43
C GLU A 408 21.70 -6.82 -3.97
N GLU A 409 21.53 -6.65 -2.65
CA GLU A 409 20.48 -5.80 -2.06
C GLU A 409 20.72 -4.32 -2.41
N GLU A 410 21.99 -3.89 -2.38
CA GLU A 410 22.34 -2.52 -2.75
C GLU A 410 22.08 -2.26 -4.22
N ALA A 411 22.48 -3.16 -5.11
CA ALA A 411 22.20 -3.08 -6.54
C ALA A 411 20.70 -3.06 -6.86
N LEU A 412 19.89 -3.85 -6.14
CA LEU A 412 18.44 -3.85 -6.29
C LEU A 412 17.84 -2.50 -5.84
N ARG A 413 18.27 -1.98 -4.69
CA ARG A 413 17.82 -0.67 -4.18
C ARG A 413 18.18 0.48 -5.12
N GLU A 414 19.37 0.44 -5.72
CA GLU A 414 19.77 1.41 -6.75
C GLU A 414 18.90 1.30 -8.01
N TRP A 415 18.58 0.08 -8.42
CA TRP A 415 17.65 -0.17 -9.52
C TRP A 415 16.28 0.44 -9.26
N TYR A 416 15.68 0.22 -8.05
CA TYR A 416 14.42 0.85 -7.65
C TYR A 416 14.54 2.38 -7.67
N THR A 417 15.61 2.93 -7.14
CA THR A 417 15.87 4.38 -7.13
C THR A 417 15.87 4.95 -8.54
N SER A 418 16.58 4.31 -9.47
CA SER A 418 16.66 4.71 -10.87
C SER A 418 15.30 4.62 -11.57
N LEU A 419 14.54 3.56 -11.32
CA LEU A 419 13.19 3.39 -11.83
C LEU A 419 12.24 4.50 -11.35
N LEU A 420 12.25 4.83 -10.06
CA LEU A 420 11.41 5.88 -9.49
C LEU A 420 11.81 7.28 -9.98
N GLN A 421 13.09 7.52 -10.22
CA GLN A 421 13.57 8.76 -10.85
C GLN A 421 13.09 8.88 -12.30
N LEU A 422 13.15 7.78 -13.07
CA LEU A 422 12.59 7.74 -14.42
C LEU A 422 11.07 7.99 -14.41
N ARG A 423 10.33 7.33 -13.50
CA ARG A 423 8.91 7.58 -13.32
C ARG A 423 8.61 9.06 -13.08
N ARG A 424 9.41 9.73 -12.23
CA ARG A 424 9.24 11.17 -11.95
C ARG A 424 9.42 12.03 -13.21
N LYS A 425 10.40 11.69 -14.08
CA LYS A 425 10.63 12.39 -15.34
C LYS A 425 9.48 12.21 -16.34
N LEU A 426 8.83 11.04 -16.32
CA LEU A 426 7.71 10.70 -17.21
C LEU A 426 6.33 11.08 -16.63
N ARG A 427 6.29 11.76 -15.47
CA ARG A 427 5.01 12.15 -14.84
C ARG A 427 4.23 13.10 -15.74
N GLY A 428 2.92 12.80 -15.90
CA GLY A 428 2.01 13.63 -16.71
C GLY A 428 2.18 13.48 -18.20
N THR A 429 3.10 12.62 -18.67
CA THR A 429 3.28 12.37 -20.11
C THR A 429 2.26 11.36 -20.62
N PRO A 430 1.87 11.45 -21.91
CA PRO A 430 1.01 10.48 -22.55
C PRO A 430 1.56 9.04 -22.49
N PHE A 431 0.65 8.08 -22.50
CA PHE A 431 0.92 6.65 -22.60
C PHE A 431 0.29 6.11 -23.88
N TYR A 432 1.01 5.21 -24.54
CA TYR A 432 0.48 4.49 -25.71
C TYR A 432 0.94 3.02 -25.66
N ASP A 433 -0.02 2.10 -25.66
CA ASP A 433 0.23 0.67 -25.69
C ASP A 433 0.61 0.19 -27.09
N LEU A 434 1.63 -0.66 -27.18
CA LEU A 434 2.10 -1.20 -28.45
C LEU A 434 1.75 -2.67 -28.66
N MET A 435 1.10 -3.34 -27.70
CA MET A 435 0.89 -4.79 -27.76
C MET A 435 -0.04 -5.20 -28.89
N TYR A 436 -1.08 -4.40 -29.20
CA TYR A 436 -1.94 -4.67 -30.36
C TYR A 436 -1.18 -4.73 -31.69
N ALA A 437 -0.16 -3.89 -31.87
CA ALA A 437 0.70 -3.89 -33.05
C ALA A 437 1.80 -4.97 -33.00
N ASN A 438 1.97 -5.65 -31.88
CA ASN A 438 3.04 -6.61 -31.60
C ASN A 438 2.52 -7.90 -30.96
N PRO A 439 1.61 -8.65 -31.60
CA PRO A 439 0.97 -9.83 -31.00
C PRO A 439 1.94 -10.99 -30.72
N ALA A 440 3.12 -11.00 -31.30
CA ALA A 440 4.15 -12.00 -31.02
C ALA A 440 4.88 -11.80 -29.70
N LEU A 441 4.73 -10.65 -29.04
CA LEU A 441 5.31 -10.38 -27.72
C LEU A 441 4.46 -11.04 -26.63
N THR A 442 4.78 -12.27 -26.26
CA THR A 442 4.02 -13.04 -25.24
C THR A 442 4.66 -13.05 -23.86
N ARG A 443 5.96 -12.71 -23.79
CA ARG A 443 6.74 -12.56 -22.55
C ARG A 443 7.40 -11.19 -22.43
N GLN A 444 7.12 -10.27 -23.35
CA GLN A 444 7.59 -8.89 -23.31
C GLN A 444 6.40 -7.95 -23.43
N TYR A 445 6.45 -6.84 -22.69
CA TYR A 445 5.44 -5.79 -22.74
C TYR A 445 6.06 -4.49 -23.25
N ALA A 446 5.54 -3.98 -24.36
CA ALA A 446 6.07 -2.80 -25.04
C ALA A 446 5.06 -1.65 -25.04
N PHE A 447 5.51 -0.45 -24.69
CA PHE A 447 4.69 0.76 -24.68
C PHE A 447 5.53 2.02 -24.87
N LEU A 448 4.87 3.13 -25.16
CA LEU A 448 5.47 4.46 -25.27
C LEU A 448 5.05 5.36 -24.12
N ARG A 449 5.98 6.19 -23.66
CA ARG A 449 5.73 7.26 -22.70
C ARG A 449 6.41 8.54 -23.18
N GLY A 450 5.67 9.64 -23.17
CA GLY A 450 6.18 10.93 -23.63
C GLY A 450 5.41 11.49 -24.81
N GLU A 451 5.86 12.63 -25.30
CA GLU A 451 5.36 13.31 -26.49
C GLU A 451 6.53 13.87 -27.28
N GLY A 452 6.44 13.88 -28.61
CA GLY A 452 7.48 14.40 -29.49
C GLY A 452 8.85 13.74 -29.24
N ARG A 453 9.88 14.56 -29.14
CA ARG A 453 11.27 14.10 -28.92
C ARG A 453 11.53 13.50 -27.55
N GLU A 454 10.67 13.80 -26.58
CA GLU A 454 10.79 13.26 -25.21
C GLU A 454 10.18 11.87 -25.07
N THR A 455 9.60 11.32 -26.13
CA THR A 455 9.01 10.00 -26.08
C THR A 455 10.08 8.91 -25.93
N ARG A 456 9.76 7.95 -25.06
CA ARG A 456 10.57 6.76 -24.79
C ARG A 456 9.79 5.52 -25.18
N LEU A 457 10.41 4.63 -25.96
CA LEU A 457 9.96 3.26 -26.11
C LEU A 457 10.49 2.46 -24.92
N ILE A 458 9.59 1.85 -24.18
CA ILE A 458 9.87 1.06 -22.99
C ILE A 458 9.44 -0.38 -23.27
N VAL A 459 10.33 -1.33 -23.01
CA VAL A 459 10.05 -2.76 -23.15
C VAL A 459 10.47 -3.48 -21.89
N ALA A 460 9.51 -4.11 -21.22
CA ALA A 460 9.75 -4.98 -20.08
C ALA A 460 9.84 -6.45 -20.54
N ASN A 461 10.84 -7.18 -20.08
CA ASN A 461 11.13 -8.56 -20.46
C ASN A 461 10.92 -9.50 -19.27
N PHE A 462 9.86 -10.29 -19.31
CA PHE A 462 9.50 -11.31 -18.30
C PHE A 462 10.21 -12.66 -18.55
N HIS A 463 11.07 -12.73 -19.56
CA HIS A 463 11.84 -13.94 -19.86
C HIS A 463 13.14 -13.97 -19.06
N GLY A 464 13.58 -15.17 -18.66
CA GLY A 464 14.82 -15.40 -17.91
C GLY A 464 16.11 -15.24 -18.71
N GLU A 465 16.02 -14.83 -19.98
CA GLU A 465 17.16 -14.60 -20.87
C GLU A 465 17.09 -13.20 -21.49
N GLU A 466 18.25 -12.66 -21.85
CA GLU A 466 18.32 -11.45 -22.67
C GLU A 466 17.67 -11.74 -24.03
N VAL A 467 16.83 -10.82 -24.49
CA VAL A 467 16.18 -10.93 -25.79
C VAL A 467 16.51 -9.75 -26.68
N ARG A 468 16.79 -10.04 -27.95
CA ARG A 468 16.85 -9.01 -28.97
C ARG A 468 15.62 -9.13 -29.85
N LEU A 469 14.76 -8.13 -29.79
CA LEU A 469 13.46 -8.18 -30.45
C LEU A 469 13.19 -6.92 -31.28
N THR A 470 12.23 -7.04 -32.18
CA THR A 470 11.77 -5.95 -33.02
C THR A 470 10.38 -5.53 -32.55
N VAL A 471 10.22 -4.25 -32.18
CA VAL A 471 8.95 -3.63 -31.83
C VAL A 471 8.47 -2.79 -33.01
N ARG A 472 7.27 -3.04 -33.47
CA ARG A 472 6.63 -2.28 -34.54
C ARG A 472 5.92 -1.05 -33.97
N LEU A 473 6.29 0.16 -34.46
CA LEU A 473 5.58 1.40 -34.20
C LEU A 473 4.52 1.64 -35.29
N PRO A 474 3.23 1.61 -34.95
CA PRO A 474 2.18 1.86 -35.92
C PRO A 474 2.08 3.36 -36.27
N ARG A 475 1.56 3.69 -37.45
CA ARG A 475 1.36 5.09 -37.90
C ARG A 475 0.57 5.92 -36.91
N HIS A 476 -0.47 5.33 -36.34
CA HIS A 476 -1.32 6.01 -35.35
C HIS A 476 -0.52 6.44 -34.09
N ALA A 477 0.39 5.60 -33.59
CA ALA A 477 1.23 5.97 -32.43
C ALA A 477 2.13 7.16 -32.76
N VAL A 478 2.73 7.16 -33.98
CA VAL A 478 3.58 8.26 -34.45
C VAL A 478 2.79 9.57 -34.52
N SER A 479 1.60 9.55 -35.10
CA SER A 479 0.73 10.74 -35.17
C SER A 479 0.22 11.20 -33.81
N PHE A 480 -0.25 10.26 -32.98
CA PHE A 480 -0.86 10.55 -31.66
C PHE A 480 0.14 11.20 -30.69
N LEU A 481 1.39 10.72 -30.68
CA LEU A 481 2.47 11.22 -29.80
C LEU A 481 3.38 12.25 -30.49
N HIS A 482 3.06 12.68 -31.71
CA HIS A 482 3.87 13.62 -32.48
C HIS A 482 5.34 13.21 -32.57
N LEU A 483 5.59 11.91 -32.82
CA LEU A 483 6.95 11.36 -32.80
C LEU A 483 7.82 11.92 -33.94
N PRO A 484 9.10 12.18 -33.68
CA PRO A 484 10.02 12.67 -34.69
C PRO A 484 10.50 11.57 -35.65
N CYS A 485 10.16 10.31 -35.38
CA CYS A 485 10.60 9.13 -36.12
C CYS A 485 9.54 8.60 -37.08
N ALA A 486 9.94 7.79 -38.05
CA ALA A 486 8.99 7.11 -38.94
C ALA A 486 8.30 5.92 -38.27
N PRO A 487 7.06 5.57 -38.68
CA PRO A 487 6.47 4.30 -38.32
C PRO A 487 7.30 3.15 -38.91
N GLY A 488 7.37 2.03 -38.19
CA GLY A 488 8.14 0.88 -38.67
C GLY A 488 8.71 0.02 -37.53
N PRO A 489 9.64 -0.89 -37.89
CA PRO A 489 10.30 -1.76 -36.93
C PRO A 489 11.47 -1.07 -36.23
N TYR A 490 11.56 -1.25 -34.89
CA TYR A 490 12.65 -0.79 -34.05
C TYR A 490 13.22 -1.96 -33.26
N THR A 491 14.52 -2.21 -33.41
CA THR A 491 15.20 -3.31 -32.70
C THR A 491 15.76 -2.83 -31.38
N ILE A 492 15.47 -3.58 -30.31
CA ILE A 492 15.93 -3.29 -28.96
C ILE A 492 16.41 -4.59 -28.29
N ALA A 493 17.52 -4.51 -27.55
CA ALA A 493 17.97 -5.57 -26.66
C ALA A 493 17.45 -5.28 -25.25
N VAL A 494 16.84 -6.28 -24.62
CA VAL A 494 16.26 -6.16 -23.30
C VAL A 494 16.84 -7.24 -22.40
N PRO A 495 17.49 -6.90 -21.27
CA PRO A 495 18.09 -7.89 -20.40
C PRO A 495 17.06 -8.88 -19.82
N ALA A 496 17.55 -10.03 -19.34
CA ALA A 496 16.75 -10.99 -18.63
C ALA A 496 16.09 -10.36 -17.40
N HIS A 497 14.79 -10.62 -17.20
CA HIS A 497 14.04 -10.13 -16.04
C HIS A 497 14.26 -8.63 -15.76
N ASP A 498 14.25 -7.79 -16.81
CA ASP A 498 14.46 -6.35 -16.64
C ASP A 498 13.67 -5.58 -17.71
N TYR A 499 13.96 -4.30 -17.85
CA TYR A 499 13.39 -3.46 -18.90
C TYR A 499 14.48 -2.69 -19.63
N ALA A 500 14.16 -2.24 -20.84
CA ALA A 500 15.01 -1.32 -21.60
C ALA A 500 14.21 -0.10 -22.05
N VAL A 501 14.92 1.02 -22.17
CA VAL A 501 14.38 2.30 -22.63
C VAL A 501 15.15 2.76 -23.86
N LEU A 502 14.43 3.05 -24.93
CA LEU A 502 14.99 3.60 -26.17
C LEU A 502 14.43 5.00 -26.42
N THR A 503 15.31 5.97 -26.62
CA THR A 503 14.93 7.29 -27.14
C THR A 503 14.65 7.18 -28.62
N LEU A 504 13.51 7.71 -29.07
CA LEU A 504 13.14 7.72 -30.48
C LEU A 504 13.72 8.97 -31.15
N GLU A 505 14.74 8.79 -31.94
CA GLU A 505 15.40 9.89 -32.66
C GLU A 505 14.73 10.19 -34.02
N PRO A 506 14.84 11.43 -34.53
CA PRO A 506 14.37 11.78 -35.85
C PRO A 506 14.92 10.84 -36.91
N SER A 507 14.09 10.44 -37.87
CA SER A 507 14.54 9.69 -39.03
C SER A 507 15.52 10.58 -39.82
N PRO A 508 16.69 10.07 -40.23
CA PRO A 508 17.58 10.83 -41.08
C PRO A 508 16.85 11.16 -42.40
N PRO A 509 17.13 12.33 -43.00
CA PRO A 509 16.44 12.81 -44.17
C PRO A 509 16.82 12.04 -45.45
N PHE A 510 16.89 10.82 -45.55
CA PHE A 510 17.04 9.84 -46.64
C PHE A 510 17.91 8.62 -46.23
N GLY A 511 17.28 7.48 -46.21
CA GLY A 511 17.77 6.16 -46.54
C GLY A 511 19.08 5.66 -45.92
N HIS A 512 19.08 5.29 -44.67
CA HIS A 512 19.86 4.14 -44.15
C HIS A 512 19.20 3.69 -42.83
N SER A 513 18.89 2.39 -42.74
CA SER A 513 18.38 1.79 -41.50
C SER A 513 19.50 1.76 -40.44
N PRO A 514 19.43 2.47 -39.33
CA PRO A 514 20.51 2.41 -38.36
C PRO A 514 20.33 1.19 -37.46
N LEU A 515 21.26 0.25 -37.58
CA LEU A 515 21.55 -0.72 -36.51
C LEU A 515 22.18 0.07 -35.35
N ARG A 516 21.35 0.46 -34.35
CA ARG A 516 21.89 1.14 -33.17
C ARG A 516 21.94 0.19 -31.96
N ARG A 517 23.10 0.25 -31.31
CA ARG A 517 23.37 -0.48 -30.07
C ARG A 517 22.52 0.10 -28.95
N SER A 518 21.73 -0.74 -28.27
CA SER A 518 21.15 -0.39 -27.00
C SER A 518 22.28 -0.18 -26.00
N ARG A 519 22.34 0.97 -25.36
CA ARG A 519 23.19 1.14 -24.18
C ARG A 519 22.59 0.30 -23.05
N ARG A 520 23.40 -0.51 -22.42
CA ARG A 520 23.06 -1.28 -21.22
C ARG A 520 22.45 -0.35 -20.20
N GLY A 521 21.42 -0.85 -19.52
CA GLY A 521 20.68 -0.12 -18.51
C GLY A 521 21.58 0.64 -17.53
N VAL A 522 21.21 1.85 -17.29
CA VAL A 522 21.62 2.70 -16.16
C VAL A 522 23.14 2.68 -15.84
N ARG A 523 23.98 3.14 -16.77
CA ARG A 523 25.32 3.62 -16.39
C ARG A 523 25.76 4.94 -17.03
N ASP A 524 25.05 5.52 -17.98
CA ASP A 524 25.51 6.79 -18.57
C ASP A 524 24.37 7.76 -18.84
N THR A 525 23.87 8.44 -17.81
CA THR A 525 23.35 9.80 -17.88
C THR A 525 23.26 10.38 -16.47
N VAL A 526 24.40 10.40 -15.78
CA VAL A 526 24.66 11.48 -14.83
C VAL A 526 25.65 12.39 -15.54
N ASP A 527 25.16 13.23 -16.41
CA ASP A 527 25.94 14.41 -16.78
C ASP A 527 26.08 15.28 -15.53
N THR A 528 27.29 15.31 -15.06
CA THR A 528 27.89 16.28 -14.15
C THR A 528 27.30 17.67 -14.35
N LEU A 529 26.51 18.10 -13.38
CA LEU A 529 26.38 19.50 -13.03
C LEU A 529 26.62 19.61 -11.53
N ILE A 530 27.86 19.81 -11.20
CA ILE A 530 28.35 20.54 -10.02
C ILE A 530 29.01 21.81 -10.58
N PRO A 531 28.89 22.95 -9.92
CA PRO A 531 29.19 23.21 -8.52
C PRO A 531 28.01 23.41 -7.59
#